data_36134e0d33404695a44836a5f40c886c
#
_entry.id   36134e0d33404695a44836a5f40c886c
#
_cell.length_a   1.000
_cell.length_b   1.000
_cell.length_c   1.000
_cell.angle_alpha   90.00
_cell.angle_beta   90.00
_cell.angle_gamma   90.00
#
_symmetry.space_group_name_H-M   'P 1'
#
loop_
_entity.id
_entity.type
_entity.pdbx_description
1 polymer ?
#
loop_
_entity_poly.entity_id
_entity_poly.type
_entity_poly.pdbx_seq_one_letter_code
_entity_poly.pdbx_strand_id
1 'polypeptide(L)'
;MKSVLSKIFSNSFILIIITAIIKLPLLFTKNIQEDSFITWRVARNLVNYGVIGFNGDERISASTTHLYVLITAFFQLVFGEYFIVPLLVFSGILFAVGSLWLAKILFPDDILKRGFFVVLLNMLPPTLTASALGMEYGI
;
A
#
# COMPACT_ATOMS: atom_id res chain seq x y z
N MET A 1 21.50 5.02 -24.18
CA MET A 1 20.16 4.96 -23.53
C MET A 1 19.89 3.60 -22.87
N LYS A 2 20.02 2.45 -23.59
CA LYS A 2 19.81 1.10 -23.00
C LYS A 2 20.68 0.83 -21.75
N SER A 3 21.94 1.28 -21.71
CA SER A 3 22.84 1.04 -20.57
C SER A 3 22.43 1.81 -19.28
N VAL A 4 21.91 3.02 -19.43
CA VAL A 4 21.45 3.83 -18.28
C VAL A 4 20.17 3.23 -17.70
N LEU A 5 19.19 2.90 -18.54
CA LEU A 5 17.95 2.25 -18.10
C LEU A 5 18.23 0.90 -17.43
N SER A 6 19.17 0.10 -17.97
CA SER A 6 19.49 -1.18 -17.34
C SER A 6 20.13 -1.00 -15.95
N LYS A 7 20.95 0.04 -15.75
CA LYS A 7 21.51 0.36 -14.44
C LYS A 7 20.42 0.80 -13.43
N ILE A 8 19.48 1.62 -13.87
CA ILE A 8 18.35 2.06 -13.04
C ILE A 8 17.48 0.84 -12.67
N PHE A 9 17.11 0.02 -13.65
CA PHE A 9 16.22 -1.12 -13.45
C PHE A 9 16.88 -2.33 -12.76
N SER A 10 18.21 -2.40 -12.72
CA SER A 10 18.94 -3.40 -11.94
C SER A 10 18.90 -3.10 -10.44
N ASN A 11 18.72 -1.84 -10.04
CA ASN A 11 18.66 -1.43 -8.65
C ASN A 11 17.22 -1.46 -8.13
N SER A 12 16.90 -2.49 -7.33
CA SER A 12 15.58 -2.66 -6.71
C SER A 12 15.14 -1.46 -5.88
N PHE A 13 16.08 -0.80 -5.19
CA PHE A 13 15.79 0.36 -4.36
C PHE A 13 15.37 1.57 -5.20
N ILE A 14 16.05 1.80 -6.33
CA ILE A 14 15.68 2.87 -7.27
C ILE A 14 14.28 2.63 -7.84
N LEU A 15 13.94 1.39 -8.19
CA LEU A 15 12.59 1.05 -8.67
C LEU A 15 11.51 1.32 -7.64
N ILE A 16 11.75 0.98 -6.38
CA ILE A 16 10.81 1.27 -5.28
C ILE A 16 10.62 2.78 -5.12
N ILE A 17 11.71 3.57 -5.18
CA ILE A 17 11.61 5.03 -5.12
C ILE A 17 10.81 5.59 -6.29
N ILE A 18 11.06 5.14 -7.52
CA ILE A 18 10.31 5.58 -8.70
C ILE A 18 8.81 5.30 -8.51
N THR A 19 8.45 4.10 -8.08
CA THR A 19 7.03 3.74 -7.86
C THR A 19 6.40 4.55 -6.72
N ALA A 20 7.15 4.87 -5.67
CA ALA A 20 6.69 5.75 -4.59
C ALA A 20 6.43 7.17 -5.10
N ILE A 21 7.34 7.73 -5.91
CA ILE A 21 7.19 9.07 -6.52
C ILE A 21 5.96 9.12 -7.43
N ILE A 22 5.68 8.07 -8.21
CA ILE A 22 4.49 7.98 -9.07
C ILE A 22 3.19 8.09 -8.25
N LYS A 23 3.19 7.56 -7.02
CA LYS A 23 2.02 7.55 -6.13
C LYS A 23 1.87 8.82 -5.29
N LEU A 24 2.94 9.61 -5.11
CA LEU A 24 2.92 10.83 -4.31
C LEU A 24 1.77 11.79 -4.66
N PRO A 25 1.46 12.07 -5.94
CA PRO A 25 0.36 12.97 -6.28
C PRO A 25 -0.99 12.55 -5.70
N LEU A 26 -1.23 11.23 -5.55
CA LEU A 26 -2.49 10.73 -5.00
C LEU A 26 -2.68 11.10 -3.52
N LEU A 27 -1.60 11.18 -2.74
CA LEU A 27 -1.67 11.61 -1.35
C LEU A 27 -2.19 13.05 -1.19
N PHE A 28 -1.97 13.89 -2.22
CA PHE A 28 -2.43 15.28 -2.22
C PHE A 28 -3.87 15.44 -2.71
N THR A 29 -4.45 14.44 -3.38
CA THR A 29 -5.83 14.50 -3.86
C THR A 29 -6.85 14.44 -2.73
N LYS A 30 -6.44 13.97 -1.53
CA LYS A 30 -7.31 13.68 -0.38
C LYS A 30 -8.47 12.73 -0.71
N ASN A 31 -8.36 12.04 -1.82
CA ASN A 31 -9.37 11.09 -2.29
C ASN A 31 -9.09 9.73 -1.63
N ILE A 32 -9.76 9.49 -0.52
CA ILE A 32 -9.66 8.24 0.24
C ILE A 32 -10.95 7.45 -0.03
N GLN A 33 -10.82 6.15 -0.22
CA GLN A 33 -11.97 5.31 -0.51
C GLN A 33 -12.82 5.14 0.76
N GLU A 34 -14.14 5.22 0.62
CA GLU A 34 -15.08 5.22 1.76
C GLU A 34 -14.92 3.99 2.66
N ASP A 35 -14.71 2.81 2.06
CA ASP A 35 -14.53 1.55 2.81
C ASP A 35 -13.31 1.57 3.75
N SER A 36 -12.30 2.39 3.43
CA SER A 36 -11.13 2.55 4.31
C SER A 36 -11.51 3.09 5.68
N PHE A 37 -12.52 3.98 5.74
CA PHE A 37 -12.98 4.54 7.02
C PHE A 37 -13.62 3.48 7.92
N ILE A 38 -14.28 2.46 7.35
CA ILE A 38 -14.83 1.33 8.10
C ILE A 38 -13.68 0.58 8.79
N THR A 39 -12.67 0.20 8.03
CA THR A 39 -11.50 -0.52 8.54
C THR A 39 -10.74 0.31 9.59
N TRP A 40 -10.57 1.60 9.35
CA TRP A 40 -9.88 2.50 10.29
C TRP A 40 -10.67 2.71 11.58
N ARG A 41 -12.01 2.73 11.51
CA ARG A 41 -12.86 2.77 12.69
C ARG A 41 -12.77 1.49 13.52
N VAL A 42 -12.80 0.33 12.86
CA VAL A 42 -12.61 -0.98 13.53
C VAL A 42 -11.23 -1.05 14.21
N ALA A 43 -10.18 -0.59 13.53
CA ALA A 43 -8.84 -0.50 14.09
C ALA A 43 -8.76 0.44 15.30
N ARG A 44 -9.44 1.58 15.25
CA ARG A 44 -9.54 2.53 16.39
C ARG A 44 -10.27 1.92 17.58
N ASN A 45 -11.34 1.17 17.34
CA ASN A 45 -12.05 0.47 18.39
C ASN A 45 -11.20 -0.64 19.03
N LEU A 46 -10.38 -1.32 18.20
CA LEU A 46 -9.42 -2.28 18.73
C LEU A 46 -8.38 -1.61 19.64
N VAL A 47 -7.85 -0.46 19.25
CA VAL A 47 -6.88 0.29 20.05
C VAL A 47 -7.47 0.83 21.34
N ASN A 48 -8.69 1.40 21.29
CA ASN A 48 -9.27 2.11 22.43
C ASN A 48 -10.03 1.19 23.39
N TYR A 49 -10.66 0.14 22.88
CA TYR A 49 -11.58 -0.71 23.64
C TYR A 49 -11.21 -2.20 23.64
N GLY A 50 -10.20 -2.60 22.85
CA GLY A 50 -9.83 -4.02 22.68
C GLY A 50 -10.86 -4.84 21.91
N VAL A 51 -11.75 -4.19 21.14
CA VAL A 51 -12.86 -4.82 20.42
C VAL A 51 -12.68 -4.67 18.91
N ILE A 52 -12.74 -5.80 18.19
CA ILE A 52 -12.79 -5.81 16.71
C ILE A 52 -14.26 -5.69 16.33
N GLY A 53 -14.74 -4.46 16.16
CA GLY A 53 -16.12 -4.16 15.80
C GLY A 53 -16.27 -2.73 15.30
N PHE A 54 -17.37 -2.47 14.59
CA PHE A 54 -17.66 -1.13 14.08
C PHE A 54 -18.10 -0.19 15.23
N ASN A 55 -18.81 -0.71 16.21
CA ASN A 55 -19.14 -0.02 17.47
C ASN A 55 -18.28 -0.58 18.61
N GLY A 56 -17.94 0.26 19.59
CA GLY A 56 -17.03 -0.14 20.67
C GLY A 56 -17.64 -1.14 21.68
N ASP A 57 -18.95 -1.34 21.67
CA ASP A 57 -19.73 -2.25 22.52
C ASP A 57 -20.16 -3.54 21.81
N GLU A 58 -19.97 -3.63 20.48
CA GLU A 58 -20.41 -4.76 19.67
C GLU A 58 -19.23 -5.54 19.11
N ARG A 59 -19.24 -6.87 19.26
CA ARG A 59 -18.28 -7.79 18.64
C ARG A 59 -18.77 -8.32 17.30
N ILE A 60 -19.13 -7.42 16.39
CA ILE A 60 -19.54 -7.77 15.04
C ILE A 60 -18.36 -7.49 14.10
N SER A 61 -17.92 -8.52 13.38
CA SER A 61 -16.86 -8.37 12.36
C SER A 61 -17.39 -7.49 11.23
N ALA A 62 -16.99 -6.23 11.22
CA ALA A 62 -17.34 -5.26 10.18
C ALA A 62 -16.20 -5.08 9.15
N SER A 63 -15.14 -5.86 9.25
CA SER A 63 -14.00 -5.81 8.33
C SER A 63 -13.78 -7.16 7.66
N THR A 64 -13.54 -7.15 6.36
CA THR A 64 -13.24 -8.33 5.55
C THR A 64 -11.80 -8.82 5.74
N THR A 65 -10.88 -7.93 6.14
CA THR A 65 -9.44 -8.18 6.25
C THR A 65 -8.91 -7.87 7.66
N HIS A 66 -8.88 -8.86 8.51
CA HIS A 66 -8.40 -8.72 9.89
C HIS A 66 -6.92 -8.33 9.96
N LEU A 67 -6.09 -8.83 9.04
CA LEU A 67 -4.67 -8.46 8.98
C LEU A 67 -4.50 -6.96 8.77
N TYR A 68 -5.27 -6.36 7.85
CA TYR A 68 -5.18 -4.93 7.60
C TYR A 68 -5.68 -4.10 8.78
N VAL A 69 -6.70 -4.57 9.51
CA VAL A 69 -7.13 -3.96 10.77
C VAL A 69 -6.00 -3.92 11.79
N LEU A 70 -5.26 -5.03 11.96
CA LEU A 70 -4.13 -5.10 12.89
C LEU A 70 -2.98 -4.16 12.49
N ILE A 71 -2.64 -4.13 11.20
CA ILE A 71 -1.64 -3.21 10.66
C ILE A 71 -2.08 -1.76 10.91
N THR A 72 -3.33 -1.43 10.61
CA THR A 72 -3.89 -0.09 10.82
C THR A 72 -3.88 0.28 12.30
N ALA A 73 -4.26 -0.64 13.19
CA ALA A 73 -4.21 -0.44 14.64
C ALA A 73 -2.78 -0.17 15.13
N PHE A 74 -1.79 -0.89 14.61
CA PHE A 74 -0.38 -0.62 14.89
C PHE A 74 0.03 0.80 14.48
N PHE A 75 -0.35 1.23 13.27
CA PHE A 75 -0.05 2.59 12.80
C PHE A 75 -0.77 3.65 13.64
N GLN A 76 -2.00 3.40 14.11
CA GLN A 76 -2.72 4.30 15.01
C GLN A 76 -2.05 4.40 16.39
N LEU A 77 -1.55 3.29 16.92
CA LEU A 77 -0.80 3.29 18.18
C LEU A 77 0.51 4.10 18.09
N VAL A 78 1.22 4.00 16.95
CA VAL A 78 2.53 4.65 16.77
C VAL A 78 2.38 6.13 16.39
N PHE A 79 1.45 6.46 15.50
CA PHE A 79 1.33 7.79 14.88
C PHE A 79 0.10 8.59 15.34
N GLY A 80 -0.76 8.00 16.18
CA GLY A 80 -1.99 8.64 16.67
C GLY A 80 -2.90 9.07 15.51
N GLU A 81 -3.37 10.31 15.55
CA GLU A 81 -4.26 10.87 14.52
C GLU A 81 -3.58 11.07 13.14
N TYR A 82 -2.24 11.05 13.08
CA TYR A 82 -1.48 11.23 11.84
C TYR A 82 -1.16 9.89 11.11
N PHE A 83 -1.76 8.78 11.53
CA PHE A 83 -1.46 7.44 11.03
C PHE A 83 -1.73 7.24 9.52
N ILE A 84 -2.63 8.01 8.92
CA ILE A 84 -3.13 7.79 7.54
C ILE A 84 -1.97 7.84 6.54
N VAL A 85 -1.18 8.92 6.53
CA VAL A 85 -0.08 9.07 5.57
C VAL A 85 0.98 7.97 5.70
N PRO A 86 1.50 7.66 6.90
CA PRO A 86 2.41 6.53 7.10
C PRO A 86 1.83 5.19 6.65
N LEU A 87 0.54 4.91 6.91
CA LEU A 87 -0.13 3.70 6.48
C LEU A 87 -0.21 3.59 4.96
N LEU A 88 -0.61 4.68 4.27
CA LEU A 88 -0.68 4.70 2.81
C LEU A 88 0.70 4.54 2.16
N VAL A 89 1.72 5.18 2.71
CA VAL A 89 3.11 5.02 2.25
C VAL A 89 3.57 3.58 2.43
N PHE A 90 3.28 2.96 3.56
CA PHE A 90 3.60 1.57 3.85
C PHE A 90 2.92 0.62 2.85
N SER A 91 1.62 0.76 2.61
CA SER A 91 0.87 -0.03 1.63
C SER A 91 1.45 0.13 0.22
N GLY A 92 1.78 1.36 -0.17
CA GLY A 92 2.43 1.64 -1.45
C GLY A 92 3.79 0.97 -1.61
N ILE A 93 4.61 0.93 -0.55
CA ILE A 93 5.91 0.26 -0.54
C ILE A 93 5.74 -1.26 -0.64
N LEU A 94 4.81 -1.85 0.13
CA LEU A 94 4.53 -3.28 0.08
C LEU A 94 4.12 -3.72 -1.33
N PHE A 95 3.23 -2.95 -1.97
CA PHE A 95 2.81 -3.23 -3.34
C PHE A 95 3.99 -3.13 -4.33
N ALA A 96 4.87 -2.13 -4.17
CA ALA A 96 6.07 -2.00 -4.99
C ALA A 96 7.03 -3.19 -4.83
N VAL A 97 7.23 -3.65 -3.58
CA VAL A 97 8.05 -4.83 -3.28
C VAL A 97 7.44 -6.10 -3.89
N GLY A 98 6.13 -6.30 -3.72
CA GLY A 98 5.41 -7.43 -4.31
C GLY A 98 5.48 -7.43 -5.83
N SER A 99 5.28 -6.27 -6.47
CA SER A 99 5.40 -6.12 -7.93
C SER A 99 6.82 -6.43 -8.43
N LEU A 100 7.85 -6.02 -7.69
CA LEU A 100 9.24 -6.31 -8.01
C LEU A 100 9.55 -7.82 -7.87
N TRP A 101 9.04 -8.45 -6.83
CA TRP A 101 9.19 -9.88 -6.62
C TRP A 101 8.53 -10.67 -7.75
N LEU A 102 7.29 -10.33 -8.11
CA LEU A 102 6.58 -10.93 -9.24
C LEU A 102 7.35 -10.72 -10.56
N ALA A 103 7.87 -9.51 -10.79
CA ALA A 103 8.65 -9.21 -11.97
C ALA A 103 9.93 -10.07 -12.07
N LYS A 104 10.58 -10.39 -10.95
CA LYS A 104 11.76 -11.28 -10.92
C LYS A 104 11.41 -12.71 -11.29
N ILE A 105 10.21 -13.17 -10.94
CA ILE A 105 9.74 -14.51 -11.32
C ILE A 105 9.39 -14.56 -12.81
N LEU A 106 8.69 -13.54 -13.32
CA LEU A 106 8.23 -13.51 -14.70
C LEU A 106 9.36 -13.23 -15.71
N PHE A 107 10.35 -12.44 -15.31
CA PHE A 107 11.44 -11.98 -16.19
C PHE A 107 12.81 -12.16 -15.51
N PRO A 108 13.25 -13.41 -15.22
CA PRO A 108 14.46 -13.67 -14.45
C PRO A 108 15.72 -13.10 -15.11
N ASP A 109 15.81 -13.15 -16.44
CA ASP A 109 17.00 -12.78 -17.20
C ASP A 109 16.90 -11.42 -17.91
N ASP A 110 15.72 -10.78 -17.92
CA ASP A 110 15.49 -9.53 -18.66
C ASP A 110 15.21 -8.37 -17.72
N ILE A 111 16.28 -7.66 -17.35
CA ILE A 111 16.23 -6.51 -16.44
C ILE A 111 15.32 -5.39 -16.99
N LEU A 112 15.30 -5.17 -18.31
CA LEU A 112 14.49 -4.11 -18.91
C LEU A 112 13.00 -4.44 -18.80
N LYS A 113 12.60 -5.65 -19.19
CA LYS A 113 11.21 -6.10 -19.05
C LYS A 113 10.77 -6.07 -17.59
N ARG A 114 11.62 -6.49 -16.66
CA ARG A 114 11.38 -6.42 -15.22
C ARG A 114 11.06 -4.99 -14.77
N GLY A 115 11.93 -4.04 -15.13
CA GLY A 115 11.74 -2.64 -14.75
C GLY A 115 10.48 -2.03 -15.36
N PHE A 116 10.23 -2.25 -16.64
CA PHE A 116 9.01 -1.79 -17.31
C PHE A 116 7.75 -2.41 -16.68
N PHE A 117 7.76 -3.70 -16.38
CA PHE A 117 6.64 -4.38 -15.75
C PHE A 117 6.30 -3.75 -14.40
N VAL A 118 7.30 -3.52 -13.53
CA VAL A 118 7.11 -2.90 -12.22
C VAL A 118 6.51 -1.50 -12.35
N VAL A 119 7.06 -0.66 -13.22
CA VAL A 119 6.57 0.71 -13.44
C VAL A 119 5.15 0.67 -13.98
N LEU A 120 4.89 -0.08 -15.04
CA LEU A 120 3.56 -0.17 -15.65
C LEU A 120 2.52 -0.69 -14.67
N LEU A 121 2.81 -1.77 -13.93
CA LEU A 121 1.89 -2.34 -12.94
C LEU A 121 1.52 -1.32 -11.86
N ASN A 122 2.48 -0.52 -11.40
CA ASN A 122 2.24 0.52 -10.41
C ASN A 122 1.56 1.79 -10.97
N MET A 123 1.54 1.98 -12.30
CA MET A 123 0.84 3.09 -12.97
C MET A 123 -0.56 2.74 -13.43
N LEU A 124 -0.95 1.47 -13.48
CA LEU A 124 -2.32 1.10 -13.86
C LEU A 124 -3.33 1.72 -12.89
N PRO A 125 -4.42 2.33 -13.38
CA PRO A 125 -5.39 2.99 -12.50
C PRO A 125 -5.92 2.10 -11.37
N PRO A 126 -6.32 0.83 -11.60
CA PRO A 126 -6.80 -0.02 -10.52
C PRO A 126 -5.76 -0.29 -9.42
N THR A 127 -4.51 -0.58 -9.81
CA THR A 127 -3.44 -0.85 -8.84
C THR A 127 -2.95 0.40 -8.15
N LEU A 128 -2.96 1.53 -8.87
CA LEU A 128 -2.61 2.83 -8.33
C LEU A 128 -3.59 3.23 -7.21
N THR A 129 -4.90 3.13 -7.49
CA THR A 129 -5.95 3.45 -6.50
C THR A 129 -5.94 2.46 -5.35
N ALA A 130 -5.91 1.15 -5.61
CA ALA A 130 -5.91 0.11 -4.60
C ALA A 130 -4.74 0.23 -3.62
N SER A 131 -3.53 0.54 -4.11
CA SER A 131 -2.31 0.60 -3.28
C SER A 131 -2.07 1.95 -2.60
N ALA A 132 -2.81 3.01 -2.95
CA ALA A 132 -2.55 4.36 -2.46
C ALA A 132 -3.76 5.05 -1.82
N LEU A 133 -4.96 4.48 -1.91
CA LEU A 133 -6.20 5.11 -1.39
C LEU A 133 -6.74 4.43 -0.11
N GLY A 134 -5.92 3.65 0.58
CA GLY A 134 -6.25 3.13 1.90
C GLY A 134 -7.02 1.81 1.90
N MET A 135 -7.12 1.13 0.76
CA MET A 135 -7.74 -0.19 0.68
C MET A 135 -6.72 -1.31 0.94
N GLU A 136 -7.22 -2.41 1.48
CA GLU A 136 -6.44 -3.63 1.77
C GLU A 136 -5.86 -4.33 0.53
N TYR A 137 -6.30 -4.00 -0.67
CA TYR A 137 -5.84 -4.63 -1.92
C TYR A 137 -4.35 -4.37 -2.23
N GLY A 138 -3.71 -3.46 -1.52
CA GLY A 138 -2.28 -3.17 -1.68
C GLY A 138 -1.36 -4.04 -0.82
N ILE A 139 -1.93 -4.95 -0.02
CA ILE A 139 -1.19 -5.76 0.96
C ILE A 139 -1.30 -7.25 0.66
#